data_a4c0cae6209302cff659c5741d7d582e
#
_entry.id   a4c0cae6209302cff659c5741d7d582e
#
_cell.length_a   1.000
_cell.length_b   1.000
_cell.length_c   1.000
_cell.angle_alpha   90.00
_cell.angle_beta   90.00
_cell.angle_gamma   90.00
#
_symmetry.space_group_name_H-M   'P 1'
#
loop_
_entity.id
_entity.type
_entity.pdbx_description
1 polymer ?
#
loop_
_entity_poly.entity_id
_entity_poly.type
_entity_poly.pdbx_seq_one_letter_code
_entity_poly.pdbx_strand_id
1 'polypeptide(L)'
;MTTPTPPSLLQHLWKAELIAGLISVVLGAAVLAQPGISVAVAAIFFGAYLLVTGIGQVVFAFSLHVAAGGRVLAFISGAASLVLAVLAFRHIGDAVLLLAIWIGIGFIFRGVATTVSAISDPGLPGRGWNIFLGIISLIAGFVVLGSPIESIGTLALVTGIWLVVTGIAEVITAFGIRKGAKAVDRAVTEATS
;
A
#
# COMPACT_ATOMS: atom_id res chain seq x y z
N MET A 1 4.93 4.15 37.60
CA MET A 1 4.70 4.19 36.15
C MET A 1 4.29 5.63 35.82
N THR A 2 5.21 6.45 35.34
CA THR A 2 4.92 7.81 34.91
C THR A 2 4.23 7.73 33.55
N THR A 3 2.94 8.04 33.49
CA THR A 3 2.23 8.24 32.22
C THR A 3 2.97 9.33 31.43
N PRO A 4 3.32 9.10 30.15
CA PRO A 4 3.97 10.14 29.38
C PRO A 4 3.07 11.36 29.30
N THR A 5 3.60 12.52 29.67
CA THR A 5 2.88 13.79 29.62
C THR A 5 2.48 14.10 28.17
N PRO A 6 1.24 14.58 27.92
CA PRO A 6 0.71 14.87 26.59
C PRO A 6 1.64 15.66 25.65
N PRO A 7 2.45 16.61 26.12
CA PRO A 7 3.39 17.37 25.29
C PRO A 7 4.47 16.53 24.63
N SER A 8 4.94 15.47 25.30
CA SER A 8 6.02 14.61 24.75
C SER A 8 5.55 13.75 23.58
N LEU A 9 4.31 13.29 23.59
CA LEU A 9 3.71 12.53 22.50
C LEU A 9 3.54 13.39 21.23
N LEU A 10 3.02 14.60 21.39
CA LEU A 10 2.84 15.54 20.27
C LEU A 10 4.18 15.94 19.63
N GLN A 11 5.24 16.06 20.43
CA GLN A 11 6.59 16.35 19.92
C GLN A 11 7.20 15.19 19.10
N HIS A 12 6.83 13.94 19.36
CA HIS A 12 7.27 12.81 18.56
C HIS A 12 6.43 12.65 17.28
N LEU A 13 5.11 12.90 17.39
CA LEU A 13 4.19 12.74 16.27
C LEU A 13 4.49 13.71 15.12
N TRP A 14 4.74 15.00 15.38
CA TRP A 14 5.04 15.94 14.31
C TRP A 14 6.35 15.64 13.58
N LYS A 15 7.36 15.08 14.28
CA LYS A 15 8.63 14.66 13.67
C LYS A 15 8.42 13.45 12.76
N ALA A 16 7.67 12.45 13.23
CA ALA A 16 7.34 11.27 12.45
C ALA A 16 6.57 11.64 11.17
N GLU A 17 5.57 12.50 11.30
CA GLU A 17 4.77 12.99 10.17
C GLU A 17 5.62 13.79 9.18
N LEU A 18 6.52 14.65 9.66
CA LEU A 18 7.43 15.41 8.80
C LEU A 18 8.37 14.49 8.02
N ILE A 19 8.95 13.49 8.69
CA ILE A 19 9.85 12.53 8.05
C ILE A 19 9.09 11.71 7.02
N ALA A 20 7.89 11.21 7.34
CA ALA A 20 7.04 10.46 6.43
C ALA A 20 6.70 11.29 5.19
N GLY A 21 6.23 12.53 5.37
CA GLY A 21 5.91 13.44 4.28
C GLY A 21 7.12 13.75 3.39
N LEU A 22 8.29 13.97 3.98
CA LEU A 22 9.52 14.23 3.22
C LEU A 22 9.92 12.99 2.40
N ILE A 23 9.87 11.81 2.99
CA ILE A 23 10.15 10.54 2.29
C ILE A 23 9.15 10.34 1.15
N SER A 24 7.85 10.57 1.39
CA SER A 24 6.79 10.44 0.37
C SER A 24 7.04 11.39 -0.81
N VAL A 25 7.42 12.65 -0.57
CA VAL A 25 7.75 13.61 -1.63
C VAL A 25 8.98 13.17 -2.42
N VAL A 26 10.05 12.75 -1.75
CA VAL A 26 11.28 12.29 -2.41
C VAL A 26 11.03 11.05 -3.25
N LEU A 27 10.31 10.07 -2.71
CA LEU A 27 9.94 8.86 -3.44
C LEU A 27 9.02 9.18 -4.63
N GLY A 28 8.03 10.03 -4.43
CA GLY A 28 7.14 10.47 -5.51
C GLY A 28 7.89 11.18 -6.63
N ALA A 29 8.80 12.08 -6.29
CA ALA A 29 9.67 12.75 -7.26
C ALA A 29 10.58 11.76 -8.02
N ALA A 30 11.15 10.77 -7.33
CA ALA A 30 11.97 9.73 -7.95
C ALA A 30 11.15 8.87 -8.94
N VAL A 31 9.91 8.51 -8.58
CA VAL A 31 9.01 7.77 -9.46
C VAL A 31 8.67 8.59 -10.70
N LEU A 32 8.39 9.88 -10.56
CA LEU A 32 8.08 10.76 -11.68
C LEU A 32 9.28 11.02 -12.58
N ALA A 33 10.48 11.12 -12.00
CA ALA A 33 11.70 11.35 -12.76
C ALA A 33 12.10 10.14 -13.62
N GLN A 34 11.91 8.91 -13.09
CA GLN A 34 12.31 7.68 -13.76
C GLN A 34 11.31 6.55 -13.51
N PRO A 35 10.12 6.59 -14.13
CA PRO A 35 9.06 5.62 -13.89
C PRO A 35 9.49 4.18 -14.23
N GLY A 36 10.28 3.98 -15.28
CA GLY A 36 10.78 2.65 -15.67
C GLY A 36 11.66 1.99 -14.61
N ILE A 37 12.58 2.75 -14.00
CA ILE A 37 13.43 2.25 -12.91
C ILE A 37 12.58 1.95 -11.67
N SER A 38 11.65 2.83 -11.34
CA SER A 38 10.76 2.66 -10.19
C SER A 38 9.89 1.41 -10.33
N VAL A 39 9.37 1.15 -11.53
CA VAL A 39 8.62 -0.08 -11.83
C VAL A 39 9.52 -1.31 -11.70
N ALA A 40 10.75 -1.27 -12.21
CA ALA A 40 11.70 -2.38 -12.08
C ALA A 40 12.04 -2.69 -10.62
N VAL A 41 12.26 -1.64 -9.81
CA VAL A 41 12.49 -1.78 -8.36
C VAL A 41 11.27 -2.40 -7.68
N ALA A 42 10.06 -1.91 -7.97
CA ALA A 42 8.83 -2.47 -7.43
C ALA A 42 8.64 -3.95 -7.82
N ALA A 43 8.98 -4.32 -9.05
CA ALA A 43 8.91 -5.70 -9.52
C ALA A 43 9.91 -6.63 -8.80
N ILE A 44 11.12 -6.15 -8.48
CA ILE A 44 12.09 -6.90 -7.67
C ILE A 44 11.57 -7.11 -6.24
N PHE A 45 11.02 -6.07 -5.60
CA PHE A 45 10.39 -6.21 -4.29
C PHE A 45 9.19 -7.16 -4.31
N PHE A 46 8.42 -7.15 -5.40
CA PHE A 46 7.33 -8.10 -5.59
C PHE A 46 7.83 -9.55 -5.71
N GLY A 47 8.91 -9.79 -6.45
CA GLY A 47 9.57 -11.09 -6.52
C GLY A 47 10.05 -11.57 -5.13
N ALA A 48 10.66 -10.68 -4.34
CA ALA A 48 11.06 -10.97 -2.96
C ALA A 48 9.86 -11.27 -2.06
N TYR A 49 8.77 -10.52 -2.19
CA TYR A 49 7.51 -10.79 -1.50
C TYR A 49 6.95 -12.18 -1.84
N LEU A 50 6.94 -12.57 -3.12
CA LEU A 50 6.51 -13.90 -3.56
C LEU A 50 7.40 -15.00 -2.98
N LEU A 51 8.71 -14.76 -2.88
CA LEU A 51 9.65 -15.71 -2.29
C LEU A 51 9.34 -15.93 -0.80
N VAL A 52 9.26 -14.86 -0.04
CA VAL A 52 9.02 -14.92 1.42
C VAL A 52 7.65 -15.53 1.73
N THR A 53 6.61 -15.09 1.02
CA THR A 53 5.25 -15.63 1.22
C THR A 53 5.14 -17.07 0.75
N GLY A 54 5.80 -17.44 -0.35
CA GLY A 54 5.86 -18.81 -0.85
C GLY A 54 6.52 -19.76 0.16
N ILE A 55 7.67 -19.39 0.72
CA ILE A 55 8.33 -20.16 1.79
C ILE A 55 7.41 -20.28 3.00
N GLY A 56 6.83 -19.16 3.46
CA GLY A 56 5.92 -19.14 4.60
C GLY A 56 4.70 -20.05 4.40
N GLN A 57 4.08 -20.05 3.22
CA GLN A 57 2.94 -20.91 2.90
C GLN A 57 3.32 -22.40 2.84
N VAL A 58 4.49 -22.74 2.28
CA VAL A 58 4.98 -24.11 2.27
C VAL A 58 5.25 -24.58 3.71
N VAL A 59 5.92 -23.78 4.53
CA VAL A 59 6.16 -24.10 5.95
C VAL A 59 4.83 -24.27 6.70
N PHE A 60 3.86 -23.36 6.48
CA PHE A 60 2.53 -23.43 7.08
C PHE A 60 1.77 -24.69 6.67
N ALA A 61 1.93 -25.16 5.43
CA ALA A 61 1.29 -26.40 4.95
C ALA A 61 1.74 -27.64 5.73
N PHE A 62 2.93 -27.63 6.33
CA PHE A 62 3.43 -28.72 7.18
C PHE A 62 3.02 -28.55 8.65
N SER A 63 2.32 -27.50 9.03
CA SER A 63 1.83 -27.30 10.40
C SER A 63 0.74 -28.32 10.75
N LEU A 64 0.88 -28.96 11.92
CA LEU A 64 -0.04 -30.01 12.39
C LEU A 64 -1.46 -29.49 12.73
N HIS A 65 -1.63 -28.19 12.87
CA HIS A 65 -2.89 -27.56 13.34
C HIS A 65 -3.84 -27.14 12.23
N VAL A 66 -3.56 -27.46 10.96
CA VAL A 66 -4.35 -27.05 9.81
C VAL A 66 -5.10 -28.24 9.22
N ALA A 67 -6.39 -28.05 8.90
CA ALA A 67 -7.21 -29.06 8.22
C ALA A 67 -6.58 -29.46 6.86
N ALA A 68 -6.77 -30.72 6.46
CA ALA A 68 -6.13 -31.29 5.26
C ALA A 68 -6.35 -30.43 3.99
N GLY A 69 -7.56 -29.90 3.75
CA GLY A 69 -7.84 -29.04 2.62
C GLY A 69 -7.02 -27.73 2.63
N GLY A 70 -6.89 -27.11 3.80
CA GLY A 70 -6.08 -25.89 3.96
C GLY A 70 -4.58 -26.14 3.73
N ARG A 71 -4.07 -27.31 4.13
CA ARG A 71 -2.68 -27.73 3.91
C ARG A 71 -2.37 -27.87 2.42
N VAL A 72 -3.24 -28.56 1.68
CA VAL A 72 -3.08 -28.74 0.23
C VAL A 72 -3.09 -27.39 -0.50
N LEU A 73 -4.05 -26.53 -0.16
CA LEU A 73 -4.14 -25.19 -0.75
C LEU A 73 -2.91 -24.34 -0.43
N ALA A 74 -2.45 -24.35 0.83
CA ALA A 74 -1.24 -23.62 1.23
C ALA A 74 0.01 -24.13 0.50
N PHE A 75 0.14 -25.46 0.35
CA PHE A 75 1.27 -26.05 -0.36
C PHE A 75 1.26 -25.67 -1.84
N ILE A 76 0.12 -25.81 -2.53
CA ILE A 76 -0.01 -25.47 -3.95
C ILE A 76 0.24 -23.97 -4.16
N SER A 77 -0.36 -23.13 -3.34
CA SER A 77 -0.19 -21.67 -3.41
C SER A 77 1.27 -21.26 -3.13
N GLY A 78 1.89 -21.86 -2.12
CA GLY A 78 3.29 -21.62 -1.78
C GLY A 78 4.25 -22.07 -2.89
N ALA A 79 4.04 -23.26 -3.44
CA ALA A 79 4.83 -23.75 -4.56
C ALA A 79 4.69 -22.87 -5.80
N ALA A 80 3.46 -22.45 -6.14
CA ALA A 80 3.21 -21.51 -7.23
C ALA A 80 3.91 -20.16 -6.99
N SER A 81 3.83 -19.61 -5.78
CA SER A 81 4.53 -18.36 -5.42
C SER A 81 6.05 -18.48 -5.56
N LEU A 82 6.64 -19.62 -5.19
CA LEU A 82 8.07 -19.86 -5.35
C LEU A 82 8.48 -19.95 -6.82
N VAL A 83 7.70 -20.63 -7.67
CA VAL A 83 7.94 -20.69 -9.11
C VAL A 83 7.87 -19.29 -9.72
N LEU A 84 6.85 -18.50 -9.38
CA LEU A 84 6.70 -17.12 -9.85
C LEU A 84 7.84 -16.23 -9.35
N ALA A 85 8.32 -16.41 -8.10
CA ALA A 85 9.47 -15.69 -7.58
C ALA A 85 10.75 -15.98 -8.39
N VAL A 86 10.99 -17.25 -8.72
CA VAL A 86 12.15 -17.64 -9.55
C VAL A 86 12.04 -17.01 -10.95
N LEU A 87 10.87 -17.01 -11.57
CA LEU A 87 10.65 -16.35 -12.88
C LEU A 87 10.90 -14.84 -12.78
N ALA A 88 10.39 -14.18 -11.74
CA ALA A 88 10.58 -12.75 -11.51
C ALA A 88 12.06 -12.36 -11.37
N PHE A 89 12.89 -13.21 -10.73
CA PHE A 89 14.32 -12.92 -10.59
C PHE A 89 15.16 -13.29 -11.83
N ARG A 90 14.63 -14.13 -12.74
CA ARG A 90 15.33 -14.48 -13.98
C ARG A 90 15.30 -13.35 -15.00
N HIS A 91 14.16 -12.70 -15.14
CA HIS A 91 13.95 -11.63 -16.11
C HIS A 91 13.08 -10.51 -15.52
N ILE A 92 13.62 -9.29 -15.47
CA ILE A 92 12.91 -8.12 -14.94
C ILE A 92 11.61 -7.86 -15.72
N GLY A 93 11.59 -8.12 -17.03
CA GLY A 93 10.37 -8.00 -17.85
C GLY A 93 9.25 -8.92 -17.38
N ASP A 94 9.56 -10.16 -17.02
CA ASP A 94 8.60 -11.12 -16.49
C ASP A 94 8.11 -10.69 -15.10
N ALA A 95 9.01 -10.14 -14.27
CA ALA A 95 8.65 -9.60 -12.96
C ALA A 95 7.68 -8.41 -13.07
N VAL A 96 7.91 -7.51 -14.03
CA VAL A 96 7.02 -6.36 -14.29
C VAL A 96 5.66 -6.84 -14.78
N LEU A 97 5.63 -7.80 -15.68
CA LEU A 97 4.40 -8.40 -16.20
C LEU A 97 3.59 -9.08 -15.08
N LEU A 98 4.24 -9.88 -14.24
CA LEU A 98 3.61 -10.54 -13.09
C LEU A 98 3.06 -9.52 -12.09
N LEU A 99 3.81 -8.46 -11.80
CA LEU A 99 3.37 -7.37 -10.93
C LEU A 99 2.12 -6.69 -11.51
N ALA A 100 2.11 -6.37 -12.81
CA ALA A 100 0.97 -5.74 -13.47
C ALA A 100 -0.28 -6.64 -13.42
N ILE A 101 -0.14 -7.93 -13.73
CA ILE A 101 -1.23 -8.89 -13.65
C ILE A 101 -1.77 -8.98 -12.22
N TRP A 102 -0.89 -9.03 -11.22
CA TRP A 102 -1.28 -9.06 -9.81
C TRP A 102 -2.07 -7.82 -9.39
N ILE A 103 -1.60 -6.64 -9.80
CA ILE A 103 -2.31 -5.38 -9.57
C ILE A 103 -3.68 -5.37 -10.24
N GLY A 104 -3.77 -5.81 -11.52
CA GLY A 104 -5.02 -5.89 -12.26
C GLY A 104 -6.05 -6.80 -11.60
N ILE A 105 -5.63 -8.00 -11.18
CA ILE A 105 -6.45 -8.93 -10.42
C ILE A 105 -6.90 -8.29 -9.10
N GLY A 106 -5.99 -7.64 -8.37
CA GLY A 106 -6.28 -6.94 -7.13
C GLY A 106 -7.35 -5.85 -7.29
N PHE A 107 -7.27 -5.07 -8.38
CA PHE A 107 -8.28 -4.06 -8.70
C PHE A 107 -9.65 -4.67 -8.99
N ILE A 108 -9.72 -5.81 -9.70
CA ILE A 108 -10.99 -6.53 -9.95
C ILE A 108 -11.59 -6.99 -8.64
N PHE A 109 -10.84 -7.72 -7.80
CA PHE A 109 -11.34 -8.20 -6.52
C PHE A 109 -11.79 -7.06 -5.60
N ARG A 110 -10.98 -5.99 -5.50
CA ARG A 110 -11.35 -4.81 -4.73
C ARG A 110 -12.59 -4.12 -5.28
N GLY A 111 -12.70 -3.98 -6.60
CA GLY A 111 -13.85 -3.39 -7.27
C GLY A 111 -15.12 -4.17 -7.01
N VAL A 112 -15.08 -5.51 -7.15
CA VAL A 112 -16.22 -6.38 -6.81
C VAL A 112 -16.59 -6.23 -5.34
N ALA A 113 -15.63 -6.38 -4.43
CA ALA A 113 -15.89 -6.33 -2.99
C ALA A 113 -16.48 -4.99 -2.57
N THR A 114 -15.93 -3.87 -3.07
CA THR A 114 -16.41 -2.51 -2.74
C THR A 114 -17.82 -2.28 -3.30
N THR A 115 -18.07 -2.70 -4.55
CA THR A 115 -19.38 -2.53 -5.19
C THR A 115 -20.44 -3.37 -4.50
N VAL A 116 -20.17 -4.67 -4.26
CA VAL A 116 -21.10 -5.59 -3.60
C VAL A 116 -21.39 -5.12 -2.18
N SER A 117 -20.38 -4.74 -1.41
CA SER A 117 -20.55 -4.23 -0.04
C SER A 117 -21.42 -2.97 -0.02
N ALA A 118 -21.19 -2.03 -0.94
CA ALA A 118 -21.98 -0.79 -1.02
C ALA A 118 -23.42 -1.03 -1.51
N ILE A 119 -23.67 -2.05 -2.31
CA ILE A 119 -25.03 -2.43 -2.73
C ILE A 119 -25.76 -3.12 -1.60
N SER A 120 -25.10 -4.00 -0.86
CA SER A 120 -25.70 -4.84 0.19
C SER A 120 -26.04 -4.05 1.45
N ASP A 121 -25.36 -2.92 1.74
CA ASP A 121 -25.62 -2.10 2.91
C ASP A 121 -26.21 -0.73 2.53
N PRO A 122 -27.54 -0.56 2.62
CA PRO A 122 -28.20 0.73 2.33
C PRO A 122 -27.82 1.85 3.29
N GLY A 123 -27.33 1.53 4.50
CA GLY A 123 -26.93 2.48 5.54
C GLY A 123 -25.47 2.97 5.42
N LEU A 124 -24.71 2.46 4.45
CA LEU A 124 -23.30 2.79 4.32
C LEU A 124 -23.08 4.28 3.97
N PRO A 125 -22.33 5.06 4.79
CA PRO A 125 -22.01 6.43 4.47
C PRO A 125 -21.24 6.51 3.14
N GLY A 126 -21.65 7.42 2.24
CA GLY A 126 -21.03 7.57 0.93
C GLY A 126 -21.25 6.40 -0.04
N ARG A 127 -22.35 5.66 0.11
CA ARG A 127 -22.72 4.47 -0.71
C ARG A 127 -22.53 4.72 -2.22
N GLY A 128 -23.05 5.84 -2.74
CA GLY A 128 -22.92 6.18 -4.17
C GLY A 128 -21.48 6.35 -4.60
N TRP A 129 -20.65 6.97 -3.75
CA TRP A 129 -19.22 7.12 -3.99
C TRP A 129 -18.47 5.80 -3.98
N ASN A 130 -18.80 4.89 -3.05
CA ASN A 130 -18.20 3.56 -3.00
C ASN A 130 -18.58 2.70 -4.22
N ILE A 131 -19.84 2.77 -4.70
CA ILE A 131 -20.26 2.10 -5.94
C ILE A 131 -19.46 2.64 -7.13
N PHE A 132 -19.35 3.96 -7.26
CA PHE A 132 -18.59 4.60 -8.33
C PHE A 132 -17.12 4.18 -8.31
N LEU A 133 -16.46 4.22 -7.16
CA LEU A 133 -15.07 3.78 -7.01
C LEU A 133 -14.91 2.28 -7.28
N GLY A 134 -15.86 1.46 -6.87
CA GLY A 134 -15.85 0.02 -7.13
C GLY A 134 -15.92 -0.28 -8.63
N ILE A 135 -16.81 0.39 -9.36
CA ILE A 135 -16.94 0.24 -10.81
C ILE A 135 -15.68 0.73 -11.53
N ILE A 136 -15.12 1.90 -11.14
CA ILE A 136 -13.85 2.39 -11.70
C ILE A 136 -12.72 1.40 -11.45
N SER A 137 -12.63 0.83 -10.25
CA SER A 137 -11.61 -0.19 -9.93
C SER A 137 -11.76 -1.44 -10.81
N LEU A 138 -12.98 -1.89 -11.08
CA LEU A 138 -13.23 -3.00 -12.00
C LEU A 138 -12.73 -2.68 -13.41
N ILE A 139 -13.10 -1.53 -13.95
CA ILE A 139 -12.68 -1.09 -15.29
C ILE A 139 -11.15 -0.98 -15.34
N ALA A 140 -10.53 -0.34 -14.34
CA ALA A 140 -9.08 -0.23 -14.24
C ALA A 140 -8.39 -1.60 -14.22
N GLY A 141 -8.94 -2.58 -13.47
CA GLY A 141 -8.42 -3.94 -13.43
C GLY A 141 -8.45 -4.62 -14.80
N PHE A 142 -9.54 -4.50 -15.55
CA PHE A 142 -9.63 -5.05 -16.91
C PHE A 142 -8.69 -4.35 -17.89
N VAL A 143 -8.52 -3.03 -17.80
CA VAL A 143 -7.57 -2.28 -18.63
C VAL A 143 -6.14 -2.73 -18.34
N VAL A 144 -5.76 -2.88 -17.07
CA VAL A 144 -4.43 -3.35 -16.68
C VAL A 144 -4.16 -4.77 -17.19
N LEU A 145 -5.15 -5.67 -17.13
CA LEU A 145 -5.00 -7.04 -17.66
C LEU A 145 -4.94 -7.09 -19.19
N GLY A 146 -5.61 -6.15 -19.86
CA GLY A 146 -5.61 -6.05 -21.33
C GLY A 146 -4.29 -5.51 -21.90
N SER A 147 -3.62 -4.60 -21.19
CA SER A 147 -2.34 -3.97 -21.59
C SER A 147 -1.40 -3.81 -20.40
N PRO A 148 -0.88 -4.90 -19.84
CA PRO A 148 -0.19 -4.85 -18.54
C PRO A 148 1.07 -3.98 -18.55
N ILE A 149 1.89 -4.05 -19.60
CA ILE A 149 3.17 -3.31 -19.67
C ILE A 149 2.93 -1.80 -19.82
N GLU A 150 1.97 -1.40 -20.67
CA GLU A 150 1.63 0.00 -20.89
C GLU A 150 0.92 0.61 -19.67
N SER A 151 0.02 -0.17 -19.06
CA SER A 151 -0.73 0.27 -17.87
C SER A 151 0.17 0.47 -16.64
N ILE A 152 1.22 -0.35 -16.47
CA ILE A 152 2.08 -0.26 -15.28
C ILE A 152 2.86 1.06 -15.25
N GLY A 153 3.29 1.57 -16.42
CA GLY A 153 3.92 2.88 -16.54
C GLY A 153 2.98 4.02 -16.12
N THR A 154 1.75 3.96 -16.60
CA THR A 154 0.70 4.93 -16.22
C THR A 154 0.38 4.87 -14.72
N LEU A 155 0.27 3.66 -14.16
CA LEU A 155 0.06 3.46 -12.72
C LEU A 155 1.22 4.03 -11.90
N ALA A 156 2.46 3.86 -12.36
CA ALA A 156 3.63 4.44 -11.70
C ALA A 156 3.55 5.96 -11.67
N LEU A 157 3.20 6.62 -12.79
CA LEU A 157 3.05 8.07 -12.85
C LEU A 157 1.94 8.56 -11.89
N VAL A 158 0.77 7.94 -11.92
CA VAL A 158 -0.35 8.28 -11.01
C VAL A 158 0.08 8.10 -9.55
N THR A 159 0.79 7.02 -9.23
CA THR A 159 1.31 6.76 -7.88
C THR A 159 2.35 7.82 -7.48
N GLY A 160 3.24 8.20 -8.38
CA GLY A 160 4.24 9.24 -8.14
C GLY A 160 3.60 10.61 -7.84
N ILE A 161 2.60 11.02 -8.64
CA ILE A 161 1.83 12.24 -8.38
C ILE A 161 1.14 12.17 -7.01
N TRP A 162 0.48 11.04 -6.71
CA TRP A 162 -0.22 10.85 -5.44
C TRP A 162 0.74 10.92 -4.25
N LEU A 163 1.91 10.30 -4.33
CA LEU A 163 2.94 10.36 -3.29
C LEU A 163 3.43 11.79 -3.04
N VAL A 164 3.61 12.60 -4.09
CA VAL A 164 4.01 13.99 -3.94
C VAL A 164 2.89 14.80 -3.26
N VAL A 165 1.65 14.64 -3.70
CA VAL A 165 0.50 15.36 -3.13
C VAL A 165 0.28 15.00 -1.66
N THR A 166 0.28 13.70 -1.33
CA THR A 166 0.11 13.24 0.05
C THR A 166 1.30 13.65 0.91
N GLY A 167 2.53 13.54 0.42
CA GLY A 167 3.72 13.95 1.15
C GLY A 167 3.74 15.46 1.45
N ILE A 168 3.30 16.30 0.52
CA ILE A 168 3.13 17.74 0.79
C ILE A 168 2.06 17.97 1.87
N ALA A 169 0.93 17.26 1.80
CA ALA A 169 -0.12 17.37 2.81
C ALA A 169 0.37 16.94 4.21
N GLU A 170 1.12 15.85 4.30
CA GLU A 170 1.75 15.37 5.55
C GLU A 170 2.73 16.41 6.12
N VAL A 171 3.58 17.02 5.29
CA VAL A 171 4.48 18.10 5.72
C VAL A 171 3.70 19.30 6.26
N ILE A 172 2.63 19.73 5.59
CA ILE A 172 1.78 20.81 6.07
C ILE A 172 1.14 20.44 7.42
N THR A 173 0.62 19.23 7.55
CA THR A 173 0.01 18.71 8.78
C THR A 173 1.02 18.66 9.92
N ALA A 174 2.26 18.23 9.66
CA ALA A 174 3.34 18.21 10.65
C ALA A 174 3.61 19.61 11.26
N PHE A 175 3.60 20.66 10.44
CA PHE A 175 3.73 22.03 10.92
C PHE A 175 2.52 22.48 11.75
N GLY A 176 1.32 22.03 11.40
CA GLY A 176 0.10 22.24 12.20
C GLY A 176 0.20 21.60 13.60
N ILE A 177 0.58 20.33 13.67
CA ILE A 177 0.79 19.59 14.91
C ILE A 177 1.86 20.28 15.78
N ARG A 178 2.97 20.72 15.16
CA ARG A 178 4.04 21.45 15.86
C ARG A 178 3.55 22.76 16.50
N LYS A 179 2.71 23.52 15.80
CA LYS A 179 2.12 24.77 16.35
C LYS A 179 1.18 24.45 17.51
N GLY A 180 0.34 23.43 17.38
CA GLY A 180 -0.56 22.98 18.46
C GLY A 180 0.21 22.51 19.68
N ALA A 181 1.27 21.73 19.52
CA ALA A 181 2.12 21.27 20.62
C ALA A 181 2.73 22.43 21.40
N LYS A 182 3.23 23.47 20.70
CA LYS A 182 3.78 24.68 21.35
C LYS A 182 2.72 25.51 22.10
N ALA A 183 1.49 25.55 21.58
CA ALA A 183 0.39 26.26 22.23
C ALA A 183 -0.03 25.58 23.56
N VAL A 184 -0.11 24.26 23.55
CA VAL A 184 -0.40 23.47 24.77
C VAL A 184 0.71 23.64 25.80
N ASP A 185 1.98 23.61 25.39
CA ASP A 185 3.14 23.75 26.28
C ASP A 185 3.14 25.12 26.97
N ARG A 186 2.79 26.20 26.26
CA ARG A 186 2.65 27.54 26.82
C ARG A 186 1.48 27.61 27.84
N ALA A 187 0.33 27.08 27.48
CA ALA A 187 -0.85 27.09 28.37
C ALA A 187 -0.59 26.32 29.65
N VAL A 188 0.14 25.20 29.60
CA VAL A 188 0.53 24.43 30.79
C VAL A 188 1.51 25.24 31.68
N THR A 189 2.49 25.90 31.06
CA THR A 189 3.50 26.71 31.78
C THR A 189 2.82 27.91 32.50
N GLU A 190 1.89 28.57 31.80
CA GLU A 190 1.12 29.71 32.41
C GLU A 190 0.18 29.27 33.53
N ALA A 191 -0.35 28.04 33.47
CA ALA A 191 -1.24 27.51 34.52
C ALA A 191 -0.46 27.03 35.78
N THR A 192 0.84 26.83 35.68
CA THR A 192 1.72 26.34 36.76
C THR A 192 2.59 27.43 37.40
N SER A 193 2.57 28.64 36.86
CA SER A 193 3.21 29.85 37.40
C SER A 193 2.25 30.67 38.26
#